data_ab29f2aa0e8591386c80b2a1309b53a2
#
_entry.id   ab29f2aa0e8591386c80b2a1309b53a2
#
_cell.length_a   1.000
_cell.length_b   1.000
_cell.length_c   1.000
_cell.angle_alpha   90.00
_cell.angle_beta   90.00
_cell.angle_gamma   90.00
#
_symmetry.space_group_name_H-M   'P 1'
#
loop_
_entity.id
_entity.type
_entity.pdbx_description
1 polymer ?
#
loop_
_entity_poly.entity_id
_entity_poly.type
_entity_poly.pdbx_seq_one_letter_code
_entity_poly.pdbx_strand_id
1 'polypeptide(L)'
;MARAWARPAADGDAAATMRAHVMGQLLGFDFRDSPYLHGPLGDPRQLRDRALVYLADYLRAASAARPLLVVLEDLHWADDSSLDALPGLADALADRPVLFIATARPALDERRPGLSLIHI
;
A
#
# COMPACT_ATOMS: atom_id res chain seq x y z
N MET A 1 -5.34 3.68 16.34
CA MET A 1 -4.72 4.08 15.06
C MET A 1 -5.71 4.45 13.95
N ALA A 2 -7.00 4.26 14.13
CA ALA A 2 -8.04 4.58 13.12
C ALA A 2 -8.39 6.08 12.98
N ARG A 3 -7.81 6.98 13.79
CA ARG A 3 -8.19 8.40 13.80
C ARG A 3 -7.43 9.32 12.84
N ALA A 4 -6.36 8.83 12.19
CA ALA A 4 -5.58 9.67 11.26
C ALA A 4 -6.25 9.84 9.88
N TRP A 5 -7.22 8.99 9.55
CA TRP A 5 -7.91 8.99 8.24
C TRP A 5 -9.25 9.75 8.26
N ALA A 6 -9.76 10.07 9.44
CA ALA A 6 -11.09 10.67 9.63
C ALA A 6 -11.05 12.18 9.88
N ARG A 7 -10.08 12.91 9.30
CA ARG A 7 -10.26 14.35 9.17
C ARG A 7 -11.17 14.59 7.98
N PRO A 8 -12.37 15.17 8.16
CA PRO A 8 -13.12 15.66 7.02
C PRO A 8 -12.22 16.68 6.32
N ALA A 9 -11.96 16.45 5.02
CA ALA A 9 -11.29 17.43 4.19
C ALA A 9 -12.13 18.72 4.28
N ALA A 10 -11.51 19.79 4.75
CA ALA A 10 -12.04 21.12 4.53
C ALA A 10 -12.19 21.29 3.01
N ASP A 11 -13.27 21.91 2.57
CA ASP A 11 -13.58 22.19 1.18
C ASP A 11 -12.32 22.62 0.42
N GLY A 12 -11.80 21.75 -0.45
CA GLY A 12 -10.61 22.03 -1.24
C GLY A 12 -9.74 20.83 -1.62
N ASP A 13 -9.88 19.65 -0.99
CA ASP A 13 -8.98 18.53 -1.29
C ASP A 13 -9.71 17.30 -1.83
N ALA A 14 -10.25 17.46 -3.05
CA ALA A 14 -10.81 16.35 -3.84
C ALA A 14 -9.75 15.24 -4.05
N ALA A 15 -8.46 15.60 -4.10
CA ALA A 15 -7.36 14.66 -4.22
C ALA A 15 -7.18 13.83 -2.94
N ALA A 16 -7.28 14.44 -1.76
CA ALA A 16 -7.22 13.69 -0.49
C ALA A 16 -8.42 12.76 -0.32
N THR A 17 -9.60 13.21 -0.69
CA THR A 17 -10.81 12.39 -0.67
C THR A 17 -10.70 11.22 -1.63
N MET A 18 -10.23 11.43 -2.84
CA MET A 18 -9.98 10.38 -3.82
C MET A 18 -8.99 9.33 -3.28
N ARG A 19 -7.87 9.78 -2.70
CA ARG A 19 -6.87 8.88 -2.07
C ARG A 19 -7.49 8.04 -0.96
N ALA A 20 -8.29 8.66 -0.09
CA ALA A 20 -8.98 7.98 1.00
C ALA A 20 -9.96 6.91 0.49
N HIS A 21 -10.73 7.21 -0.56
CA HIS A 21 -11.68 6.26 -1.14
C HIS A 21 -10.96 5.11 -1.86
N VAL A 22 -9.90 5.38 -2.63
CA VAL A 22 -9.10 4.35 -3.31
C VAL A 22 -8.45 3.42 -2.29
N MET A 23 -7.80 3.97 -1.26
CA MET A 23 -7.16 3.17 -0.21
C MET A 23 -8.20 2.41 0.61
N GLY A 24 -9.30 3.06 0.96
CA GLY A 24 -10.36 2.44 1.72
C GLY A 24 -11.02 1.26 0.99
N GLN A 25 -11.27 1.41 -0.31
CA GLN A 25 -11.80 0.31 -1.14
C GLN A 25 -10.84 -0.88 -1.18
N LEU A 26 -9.53 -0.64 -1.32
CA LEU A 26 -8.52 -1.69 -1.27
C LEU A 26 -8.50 -2.42 0.08
N LEU A 27 -8.74 -1.70 1.17
CA LEU A 27 -8.79 -2.24 2.53
C LEU A 27 -10.13 -2.92 2.87
N GLY A 28 -11.05 -3.00 1.91
CA GLY A 28 -12.34 -3.68 2.08
C GLY A 28 -13.48 -2.81 2.62
N PHE A 29 -13.28 -1.49 2.74
CA PHE A 29 -14.37 -0.57 3.00
C PHE A 29 -15.21 -0.37 1.74
N ASP A 30 -16.51 -0.20 1.88
CA ASP A 30 -17.41 -0.06 0.75
C ASP A 30 -17.50 1.41 0.29
N PHE A 31 -16.84 1.69 -0.81
CA PHE A 31 -16.87 2.99 -1.50
C PHE A 31 -17.43 2.87 -2.93
N ARG A 32 -18.27 1.85 -3.19
CA ARG A 32 -18.83 1.60 -4.54
C ARG A 32 -19.54 2.80 -5.15
N ASP A 33 -20.17 3.62 -4.31
CA ASP A 33 -20.89 4.83 -4.76
C ASP A 33 -19.97 6.07 -4.88
N SER A 34 -18.67 5.90 -4.67
CA SER A 34 -17.72 7.00 -4.79
C SER A 34 -17.58 7.45 -6.25
N PRO A 35 -17.71 8.74 -6.53
CA PRO A 35 -17.50 9.27 -7.88
C PRO A 35 -16.08 9.08 -8.40
N TYR A 36 -15.12 8.82 -7.49
CA TYR A 36 -13.71 8.60 -7.84
C TYR A 36 -13.38 7.15 -8.26
N LEU A 37 -14.27 6.20 -7.99
CA LEU A 37 -14.05 4.78 -8.30
C LEU A 37 -14.77 4.31 -9.56
N HIS A 38 -15.29 5.25 -10.35
CA HIS A 38 -15.89 4.96 -11.65
C HIS A 38 -14.85 5.07 -12.79
N GLY A 39 -15.16 4.48 -13.92
CA GLY A 39 -14.25 4.47 -15.09
C GLY A 39 -13.03 3.57 -14.86
N PRO A 40 -11.80 4.03 -15.12
CA PRO A 40 -10.60 3.22 -15.02
C PRO A 40 -10.36 2.62 -13.64
N LEU A 41 -10.72 3.33 -12.55
CA LEU A 41 -10.58 2.84 -11.19
C LEU A 41 -11.65 1.82 -10.76
N GLY A 42 -12.63 1.55 -11.61
CA GLY A 42 -13.54 0.42 -11.49
C GLY A 42 -12.88 -0.93 -11.83
N ASP A 43 -11.77 -0.92 -12.56
CA ASP A 43 -10.94 -2.11 -12.77
C ASP A 43 -10.10 -2.41 -11.53
N PRO A 44 -10.21 -3.62 -10.94
CA PRO A 44 -9.45 -3.99 -9.73
C PRO A 44 -7.94 -3.85 -9.85
N ARG A 45 -7.38 -4.07 -11.04
CA ARG A 45 -5.93 -3.91 -11.27
C ARG A 45 -5.52 -2.45 -11.19
N GLN A 46 -6.23 -1.58 -11.89
CA GLN A 46 -5.95 -0.14 -11.88
C GLN A 46 -6.19 0.48 -10.51
N LEU A 47 -7.22 0.03 -9.80
CA LEU A 47 -7.48 0.42 -8.42
C LEU A 47 -6.28 0.07 -7.53
N ARG A 48 -5.78 -1.16 -7.62
CA ARG A 48 -4.63 -1.63 -6.84
C ARG A 48 -3.35 -0.84 -7.17
N ASP A 49 -3.06 -0.69 -8.46
CA ASP A 49 -1.86 0.04 -8.90
C ASP A 49 -1.87 1.49 -8.39
N ARG A 50 -3.03 2.13 -8.46
CA ARG A 50 -3.21 3.49 -7.91
C ARG A 50 -3.07 3.52 -6.39
N ALA A 51 -3.61 2.54 -5.68
CA ALA A 51 -3.49 2.45 -4.23
C ALA A 51 -2.03 2.25 -3.79
N LEU A 52 -1.23 1.49 -4.53
CA LEU A 52 0.20 1.31 -4.24
C LEU A 52 0.99 2.61 -4.42
N VAL A 53 0.67 3.41 -5.45
CA VAL A 53 1.26 4.76 -5.60
C VAL A 53 0.92 5.63 -4.39
N TYR A 54 -0.33 5.64 -3.95
CA TYR A 54 -0.74 6.44 -2.78
C TYR A 54 -0.11 5.94 -1.48
N LEU A 55 0.07 4.63 -1.33
CA LEU A 55 0.79 4.05 -0.19
C LEU A 55 2.26 4.47 -0.19
N ALA A 56 2.94 4.41 -1.34
CA ALA A 56 4.31 4.87 -1.48
C ALA A 56 4.44 6.37 -1.14
N ASP A 57 3.54 7.21 -1.66
CA ASP A 57 3.50 8.64 -1.35
C ASP A 57 3.30 8.90 0.15
N TYR A 58 2.41 8.14 0.80
CA TYR A 58 2.17 8.24 2.23
C TYR A 58 3.42 7.87 3.04
N LEU A 59 4.05 6.74 2.74
CA LEU A 59 5.26 6.29 3.43
C LEU A 59 6.43 7.24 3.19
N ARG A 60 6.54 7.79 1.98
CA ARG A 60 7.53 8.80 1.63
C ARG A 60 7.35 10.09 2.45
N ALA A 61 6.13 10.57 2.57
CA ALA A 61 5.81 11.74 3.38
C ALA A 61 6.05 11.48 4.88
N ALA A 62 5.63 10.33 5.38
CA ALA A 62 5.81 9.95 6.78
C ALA A 62 7.29 9.78 7.16
N SER A 63 8.12 9.24 6.23
CA SER A 63 9.56 9.06 6.45
C SER A 63 10.38 10.35 6.37
N ALA A 64 9.79 11.44 5.89
CA ALA A 64 10.47 12.75 5.85
C ALA A 64 10.72 13.31 7.25
N ALA A 65 9.85 12.99 8.21
CA ALA A 65 9.96 13.49 9.59
C ALA A 65 10.82 12.57 10.49
N ARG A 66 10.82 11.25 10.22
CA ARG A 66 11.54 10.24 11.02
C ARG A 66 11.65 8.92 10.23
N PRO A 67 12.69 8.10 10.50
CA PRO A 67 12.77 6.78 9.94
C PRO A 67 11.52 5.94 10.26
N LEU A 68 11.11 5.10 9.31
CA LEU A 68 9.96 4.21 9.44
C LEU A 68 10.40 2.75 9.45
N LEU A 69 9.74 1.99 10.29
CA LEU A 69 9.78 0.54 10.29
C LEU A 69 8.40 0.02 9.86
N VAL A 70 8.35 -0.74 8.77
CA VAL A 70 7.15 -1.42 8.29
C VAL A 70 7.31 -2.91 8.57
N VAL A 71 6.45 -3.47 9.41
CA VAL A 71 6.47 -4.89 9.75
C VAL A 71 5.31 -5.58 9.05
N LEU A 72 5.63 -6.62 8.28
CA LEU A 72 4.68 -7.46 7.56
C LEU A 72 4.71 -8.85 8.19
N GLU A 73 3.72 -9.16 9.00
CA GLU A 73 3.63 -10.45 9.68
C GLU A 73 2.90 -11.48 8.80
N ASP A 74 3.33 -12.74 8.93
CA ASP A 74 2.70 -13.89 8.27
C ASP A 74 2.57 -13.75 6.74
N LEU A 75 3.59 -13.23 6.08
CA LEU A 75 3.60 -12.93 4.65
C LEU A 75 3.27 -14.15 3.75
N HIS A 76 3.42 -15.37 4.28
CA HIS A 76 3.04 -16.60 3.58
C HIS A 76 1.53 -16.74 3.32
N TRP A 77 0.68 -15.97 4.01
CA TRP A 77 -0.76 -15.89 3.74
C TRP A 77 -1.13 -14.86 2.66
N ALA A 78 -0.19 -14.00 2.26
CA ALA A 78 -0.45 -13.00 1.23
C ALA A 78 -0.73 -13.66 -0.13
N ASP A 79 -1.63 -13.06 -0.89
CA ASP A 79 -1.89 -13.45 -2.27
C ASP A 79 -0.71 -13.07 -3.19
N ASP A 80 -0.64 -13.71 -4.35
CA ASP A 80 0.46 -13.49 -5.29
C ASP A 80 0.53 -12.05 -5.76
N SER A 81 -0.60 -11.39 -5.93
CA SER A 81 -0.64 -9.99 -6.38
C SER A 81 -0.11 -9.02 -5.32
N SER A 82 -0.33 -9.29 -4.04
CA SER A 82 0.28 -8.54 -2.94
C SER A 82 1.78 -8.78 -2.87
N LEU A 83 2.23 -10.01 -3.05
CA LEU A 83 3.66 -10.35 -3.08
C LEU A 83 4.37 -9.71 -4.28
N ASP A 84 3.74 -9.64 -5.45
CA ASP A 84 4.27 -8.98 -6.64
C ASP A 84 4.44 -7.46 -6.47
N ALA A 85 3.63 -6.85 -5.61
CA ALA A 85 3.68 -5.42 -5.36
C ALA A 85 4.83 -4.98 -4.44
N LEU A 86 5.33 -5.87 -3.57
CA LEU A 86 6.33 -5.53 -2.55
C LEU A 86 7.66 -5.04 -3.13
N PRO A 87 8.25 -5.68 -4.18
CA PRO A 87 9.47 -5.17 -4.78
C PRO A 87 9.32 -3.74 -5.31
N GLY A 88 8.24 -3.47 -6.04
CA GLY A 88 7.98 -2.14 -6.57
C GLY A 88 7.80 -1.08 -5.49
N LEU A 89 7.15 -1.43 -4.37
CA LEU A 89 7.02 -0.55 -3.22
C LEU A 89 8.37 -0.29 -2.55
N ALA A 90 9.20 -1.32 -2.37
CA ALA A 90 10.55 -1.19 -1.81
C ALA A 90 11.44 -0.31 -2.70
N ASP A 91 11.42 -0.51 -4.02
CA ASP A 91 12.16 0.29 -4.98
C ASP A 91 11.71 1.76 -4.97
N ALA A 92 10.41 2.00 -4.89
CA ALA A 92 9.86 3.36 -4.82
C ALA A 92 10.31 4.14 -3.56
N LEU A 93 10.75 3.43 -2.52
CA LEU A 93 11.18 3.99 -1.23
C LEU A 93 12.68 3.82 -0.96
N ALA A 94 13.45 3.34 -1.94
CA ALA A 94 14.88 3.04 -1.77
C ALA A 94 15.74 4.26 -1.36
N ASP A 95 15.28 5.47 -1.70
CA ASP A 95 15.92 6.75 -1.33
C ASP A 95 15.42 7.31 0.01
N ARG A 96 14.61 6.55 0.76
CA ARG A 96 13.99 6.99 2.02
C ARG A 96 14.41 6.11 3.19
N PRO A 97 14.42 6.66 4.42
CA PRO A 97 14.72 5.90 5.62
C PRO A 97 13.52 5.01 6.02
N VAL A 98 13.20 4.03 5.18
CA VAL A 98 12.12 3.06 5.39
C VAL A 98 12.73 1.66 5.39
N LEU A 99 12.53 0.93 6.50
CA LEU A 99 12.93 -0.47 6.62
C LEU A 99 11.69 -1.36 6.60
N PHE A 100 11.67 -2.34 5.71
CA PHE A 100 10.67 -3.40 5.70
C PHE A 100 11.23 -4.64 6.39
N ILE A 101 10.49 -5.18 7.34
CA ILE A 101 10.75 -6.48 7.95
C ILE A 101 9.54 -7.37 7.71
N ALA A 102 9.76 -8.54 7.17
CA ALA A 102 8.70 -9.51 6.96
C ALA A 102 8.98 -10.81 7.70
N THR A 103 7.94 -11.40 8.29
CA THR A 103 7.97 -12.76 8.81
C THR A 103 7.16 -13.69 7.92
N ALA A 104 7.69 -14.88 7.66
CA ALA A 104 7.02 -15.88 6.85
C ALA A 104 7.46 -17.29 7.25
N ARG A 105 6.68 -18.29 6.87
CA ARG A 105 7.10 -19.69 6.94
C ARG A 105 7.98 -20.04 5.73
N PRO A 106 8.89 -21.03 5.85
CA PRO A 106 9.77 -21.46 4.75
C PRO A 106 9.06 -21.83 3.44
N ALA A 107 7.81 -22.28 3.52
CA ALA A 107 6.97 -22.55 2.35
C ALA A 107 6.79 -21.34 1.41
N LEU A 108 6.99 -20.11 1.90
CA LEU A 108 6.97 -18.93 1.03
C LEU A 108 8.17 -18.91 0.09
N ASP A 109 9.36 -19.30 0.55
CA ASP A 109 10.56 -19.36 -0.28
C ASP A 109 10.41 -20.39 -1.40
N GLU A 110 9.74 -21.51 -1.14
CA GLU A 110 9.43 -22.53 -2.15
C GLU A 110 8.45 -22.00 -3.21
N ARG A 111 7.42 -21.25 -2.77
CA ARG A 111 6.42 -20.65 -3.65
C ARG A 111 6.97 -19.45 -4.43
N ARG A 112 7.82 -18.66 -3.81
CA ARG A 112 8.33 -17.37 -4.32
C ARG A 112 9.83 -17.21 -4.06
N PRO A 113 10.69 -18.01 -4.72
CA PRO A 113 12.14 -18.04 -4.44
C PRO A 113 12.83 -16.69 -4.71
N GLY A 114 12.30 -15.86 -5.60
CA GLY A 114 12.84 -14.53 -5.89
C GLY A 114 12.52 -13.46 -4.85
N LEU A 115 11.59 -13.70 -3.93
CA LEU A 115 11.19 -12.71 -2.94
C LEU A 115 12.25 -12.55 -1.83
N SER A 116 13.01 -13.60 -1.54
CA SER A 116 14.06 -13.59 -0.51
C SER A 116 15.23 -12.64 -0.82
N LEU A 117 15.35 -12.16 -2.06
CA LEU A 117 16.41 -11.24 -2.48
C LEU A 117 16.10 -9.76 -2.23
N ILE A 118 14.92 -9.43 -1.70
CA ILE A 118 14.47 -8.04 -1.51
C ILE A 118 15.05 -7.40 -0.25
N HIS A 119 15.58 -8.17 0.67
CA HIS A 119 15.98 -7.69 2.01
C HIS A 119 17.48 -7.72 2.24
N ILE A 120 18.21 -7.34 1.30
CA ILE A 120 19.66 -7.20 1.48
C ILE A 120 20.04 -5.74 1.70
#